data_4b472e6a31ea2cedb901d98534a4d12b
#
_entry.id   4b472e6a31ea2cedb901d98534a4d12b
#
_cell.length_a   1.000
_cell.length_b   1.000
_cell.length_c   1.000
_cell.angle_alpha   90.00
_cell.angle_beta   90.00
_cell.angle_gamma   90.00
#
_symmetry.space_group_name_H-M   'P 1'
#
loop_
_entity.id
_entity.type
_entity.pdbx_description
1 polymer ?
#
loop_
_entity_poly.entity_id
_entity_poly.type
_entity_poly.pdbx_seq_one_letter_code
_entity_poly.pdbx_strand_id
1 'polypeptide(L)'
;ERAGWHGCQMPEQLLGRIIRACSNPDELVLDPFGGSGSTLVVAKKLKRRFIGFELSENYAQQIQARLDAAEPGDPLSGAEEPRVSAPKTSKSRAARLAKKNSRRLFPA
;
A
#
# COMPACT_ATOMS: atom_id res chain seq x y z
N GLU A 1 -1.33 -0.41 -5.66
CA GLU A 1 -2.79 -0.52 -5.74
C GLU A 1 -3.45 0.31 -4.65
N ARG A 2 -4.23 1.28 -5.03
CA ARG A 2 -4.86 2.24 -4.11
C ARG A 2 -6.37 2.25 -4.32
N ALA A 3 -7.13 2.41 -3.25
CA ALA A 3 -8.58 2.51 -3.32
C ALA A 3 -9.08 3.83 -3.94
N GLY A 4 -8.21 4.77 -4.23
CA GLY A 4 -8.51 5.99 -4.97
C GLY A 4 -9.14 7.14 -4.17
N TRP A 5 -9.56 6.90 -2.94
CA TRP A 5 -10.24 7.90 -2.10
C TRP A 5 -9.37 8.46 -0.97
N HIS A 6 -8.19 7.91 -0.72
CA HIS A 6 -7.23 8.38 0.27
C HIS A 6 -5.85 8.60 -0.35
N GLY A 7 -5.28 9.80 -0.20
CA GLY A 7 -4.03 10.19 -0.83
C GLY A 7 -2.77 9.46 -0.33
N CYS A 8 -2.81 8.92 0.89
CA CYS A 8 -1.68 8.30 1.58
C CYS A 8 -1.99 6.83 1.93
N GLN A 9 -2.15 5.99 0.93
CA GLN A 9 -2.44 4.57 1.11
C GLN A 9 -1.20 3.72 0.85
N MET A 10 -0.77 2.93 1.87
CA MET A 10 0.35 2.02 1.72
C MET A 10 -0.06 0.70 1.04
N PRO A 11 0.82 0.11 0.21
CA PRO A 11 0.55 -1.20 -0.39
C PRO A 11 0.38 -2.30 0.66
N GLU A 12 -0.63 -3.16 0.48
CA GLU A 12 -0.90 -4.26 1.41
C GLU A 12 0.28 -5.23 1.54
N GLN A 13 1.02 -5.49 0.46
CA GLN A 13 2.18 -6.37 0.49
C GLN A 13 3.32 -5.81 1.37
N LEU A 14 3.53 -4.50 1.37
CA LEU A 14 4.51 -3.87 2.24
C LEU A 14 4.09 -3.97 3.71
N LEU A 15 2.84 -3.61 4.01
CA LEU A 15 2.28 -3.73 5.36
C LEU A 15 2.30 -5.18 5.85
N GLY A 16 2.00 -6.12 4.97
CA GLY A 16 2.03 -7.55 5.29
C GLY A 16 3.41 -8.04 5.70
N ARG A 17 4.47 -7.57 5.05
CA ARG A 17 5.86 -7.87 5.44
C ARG A 17 6.18 -7.34 6.83
N ILE A 18 5.80 -6.11 7.12
CA ILE A 18 6.03 -5.47 8.42
C ILE A 18 5.27 -6.23 9.52
N ILE A 19 3.99 -6.50 9.32
CA ILE A 19 3.15 -7.18 10.31
C ILE A 19 3.63 -8.60 10.57
N ARG A 20 4.02 -9.35 9.54
CA ARG A 20 4.58 -10.70 9.70
C ARG A 20 5.92 -10.70 10.44
N ALA A 21 6.77 -9.71 10.19
CA ALA A 21 8.08 -9.60 10.82
C ALA A 21 7.99 -9.18 12.30
N CYS A 22 6.97 -8.38 12.66
CA CYS A 22 6.88 -7.74 13.98
C CYS A 22 5.83 -8.37 14.90
N SER A 23 5.05 -9.35 14.43
CA SER A 23 3.99 -9.97 15.21
C SER A 23 3.76 -11.43 14.82
N ASN A 24 3.10 -12.17 15.74
CA ASN A 24 2.60 -13.52 15.47
C ASN A 24 1.07 -13.49 15.28
N PRO A 25 0.45 -14.54 14.68
CA PRO A 25 -1.00 -14.68 14.65
C PRO A 25 -1.60 -14.52 16.05
N ASP A 26 -2.80 -13.94 16.13
CA ASP A 26 -3.55 -13.62 17.34
C ASP A 26 -2.97 -12.49 18.22
N GLU A 27 -1.81 -11.95 17.89
CA GLU A 27 -1.30 -10.74 18.53
C GLU A 27 -2.04 -9.49 18.06
N LEU A 28 -1.96 -8.42 18.85
CA LEU A 28 -2.67 -7.16 18.62
C LEU A 28 -1.82 -6.18 17.79
N VAL A 29 -2.39 -5.70 16.70
CA VAL A 29 -1.86 -4.60 15.89
C VAL A 29 -2.62 -3.33 16.21
N LEU A 30 -1.92 -2.27 16.59
CA LEU A 30 -2.47 -0.96 16.87
C LEU A 30 -2.07 0.02 15.76
N ASP A 31 -3.06 0.70 15.19
CA ASP A 31 -2.85 1.82 14.26
C ASP A 31 -3.58 3.07 14.79
N PRO A 32 -2.86 4.03 15.40
CA PRO A 32 -3.47 5.22 15.96
C PRO A 32 -3.94 6.24 14.90
N PHE A 33 -3.57 6.06 13.64
CA PHE A 33 -3.91 6.94 12.52
C PHE A 33 -4.43 6.11 11.34
N GLY A 34 -5.65 5.60 11.46
CA GLY A 34 -6.23 4.60 10.56
C GLY A 34 -6.25 4.97 9.08
N GLY A 35 -6.53 6.23 8.76
CA GLY A 35 -6.51 6.75 7.40
C GLY A 35 -7.38 5.95 6.44
N SER A 36 -6.76 5.21 5.51
CA SER A 36 -7.46 4.31 4.58
C SER A 36 -7.85 2.96 5.19
N GLY A 37 -7.34 2.63 6.38
CA GLY A 37 -7.55 1.34 7.04
C GLY A 37 -6.73 0.18 6.50
N SER A 38 -5.74 0.43 5.66
CA SER A 38 -4.94 -0.64 5.04
C SER A 38 -4.20 -1.50 6.07
N THR A 39 -3.64 -0.90 7.12
CA THR A 39 -2.98 -1.62 8.22
C THR A 39 -3.95 -2.58 8.91
N LEU A 40 -5.16 -2.11 9.23
CA LEU A 40 -6.18 -2.90 9.92
C LEU A 40 -6.69 -4.05 9.04
N VAL A 41 -6.93 -3.78 7.78
CA VAL A 41 -7.35 -4.80 6.80
C VAL A 41 -6.29 -5.88 6.65
N VAL A 42 -5.01 -5.50 6.52
CA VAL A 42 -3.90 -6.46 6.42
C VAL A 42 -3.76 -7.26 7.71
N ALA A 43 -3.87 -6.63 8.88
CA ALA A 43 -3.86 -7.33 10.16
C ALA A 43 -4.96 -8.40 10.24
N LYS A 44 -6.19 -8.07 9.83
CA LYS A 44 -7.30 -9.02 9.75
C LYS A 44 -7.00 -10.18 8.81
N LYS A 45 -6.56 -9.91 7.60
CA LYS A 45 -6.18 -10.93 6.60
C LYS A 45 -5.09 -11.88 7.12
N LEU A 46 -4.13 -11.35 7.89
CA LEU A 46 -3.03 -12.10 8.49
C LEU A 46 -3.38 -12.73 9.86
N LYS A 47 -4.65 -12.72 10.23
CA LYS A 47 -5.15 -13.32 11.48
C LYS A 47 -4.58 -12.69 12.75
N ARG A 48 -4.29 -11.38 12.71
CA ARG A 48 -3.98 -10.58 13.91
C ARG A 48 -5.25 -9.91 14.40
N ARG A 49 -5.31 -9.68 15.70
CA ARG A 49 -6.28 -8.74 16.28
C ARG A 49 -5.85 -7.33 15.92
N PHE A 50 -6.76 -6.39 15.88
CA PHE A 50 -6.46 -5.02 15.49
C PHE A 50 -7.31 -4.01 16.25
N ILE A 51 -6.71 -2.85 16.52
CA ILE A 51 -7.38 -1.64 17.01
C ILE A 51 -6.86 -0.47 16.18
N GLY A 52 -7.77 0.36 15.68
CA GLY A 52 -7.43 1.57 14.94
C GLY A 52 -8.25 2.76 15.40
N PHE A 53 -7.70 3.95 15.20
CA PHE A 53 -8.35 5.22 15.47
C PHE A 53 -8.33 6.08 14.22
N GLU A 54 -9.44 6.75 13.97
CA GLU A 54 -9.57 7.71 12.87
C GLU A 54 -10.48 8.85 13.31
N LEU A 55 -10.00 10.09 13.15
CA LEU A 55 -10.75 11.29 13.54
C LEU A 55 -11.87 11.63 12.56
N SER A 56 -11.68 11.32 11.27
CA SER A 56 -12.71 11.54 10.26
C SER A 56 -13.76 10.45 10.31
N GLU A 57 -15.00 10.83 10.64
CA GLU A 57 -16.13 9.90 10.65
C GLU A 57 -16.36 9.25 9.28
N ASN A 58 -16.21 10.01 8.20
CA ASN A 58 -16.33 9.50 6.84
C ASN A 58 -15.26 8.42 6.54
N TYR A 59 -14.02 8.66 6.90
CA TYR A 59 -12.96 7.65 6.76
C TYR A 59 -13.17 6.45 7.69
N ALA A 60 -13.64 6.67 8.91
CA ALA A 60 -13.97 5.58 9.84
C ALA A 60 -15.04 4.64 9.27
N GLN A 61 -16.07 5.18 8.64
CA GLN A 61 -17.10 4.38 7.97
C GLN A 61 -16.54 3.59 6.79
N GLN A 62 -15.64 4.19 6.00
CA GLN A 62 -14.99 3.51 4.87
C GLN A 62 -14.04 2.41 5.35
N ILE A 63 -13.31 2.64 6.44
CA ILE A 63 -12.48 1.62 7.09
C ILE A 63 -13.35 0.44 7.53
N GLN A 64 -14.48 0.71 8.19
CA GLN A 64 -15.38 -0.33 8.65
C GLN A 64 -15.91 -1.17 7.48
N ALA A 65 -16.33 -0.53 6.39
CA ALA A 65 -16.77 -1.23 5.18
C ALA A 65 -15.68 -2.14 4.58
N ARG A 66 -14.43 -1.66 4.55
CA ARG A 66 -13.29 -2.48 4.09
C ARG A 66 -13.02 -3.67 5.02
N LEU A 67 -13.11 -3.46 6.32
CA LEU A 67 -12.93 -4.53 7.32
C LEU A 67 -14.04 -5.58 7.21
N ASP A 68 -15.26 -5.16 6.99
CA ASP A 68 -16.41 -6.08 6.84
C ASP A 68 -16.31 -6.92 5.57
N ALA A 69 -15.71 -6.37 4.51
CA ALA A 69 -15.47 -7.07 3.25
C ALA A 69 -14.26 -8.02 3.26
N ALA A 70 -13.36 -7.89 4.23
CA ALA A 70 -12.16 -8.72 4.33
C ALA A 70 -12.35 -9.88 5.32
N GLU A 71 -11.83 -11.05 4.95
CA GLU A 71 -11.86 -12.23 5.79
C GLU A 71 -10.44 -12.65 6.24
N PRO A 72 -10.31 -13.26 7.44
CA PRO A 72 -9.03 -13.84 7.84
C PRO A 72 -8.56 -14.90 6.83
N GLY A 73 -7.32 -14.79 6.39
CA GLY A 73 -6.76 -15.69 5.39
C GLY A 73 -6.90 -15.23 3.95
N ASP A 74 -7.61 -14.12 3.69
CA ASP A 74 -7.69 -13.53 2.36
C ASP A 74 -6.30 -13.13 1.84
N PRO A 75 -6.05 -13.23 0.53
CA PRO A 75 -4.79 -12.80 -0.06
C PRO A 75 -4.61 -11.29 0.07
N LEU A 76 -3.36 -10.85 0.25
CA LEU A 76 -3.00 -9.44 0.20
C LEU A 76 -3.04 -8.96 -1.24
N SER A 77 -3.55 -7.75 -1.46
CA SER A 77 -3.57 -7.17 -2.79
C SER A 77 -2.19 -6.64 -3.22
N GLY A 78 -1.97 -6.65 -4.54
CA GLY A 78 -0.72 -6.20 -5.15
C GLY A 78 0.28 -7.34 -5.40
N ALA A 79 1.39 -6.98 -6.04
CA ALA A 79 2.43 -7.93 -6.40
C ALA A 79 3.27 -8.34 -5.17
N GLU A 80 3.50 -9.64 -5.01
CA GLU A 80 4.31 -10.20 -3.92
C GLU A 80 5.79 -9.80 -4.05
N GLU A 81 6.28 -9.69 -5.28
CA GLU A 81 7.67 -9.39 -5.58
C GLU A 81 7.89 -7.90 -5.85
N PRO A 82 8.81 -7.24 -5.12
CA PRO A 82 9.10 -5.82 -5.33
C PRO A 82 9.59 -5.49 -6.74
N ARG A 83 10.28 -6.42 -7.40
CA ARG A 83 10.77 -6.25 -8.77
C ARG A 83 9.64 -6.14 -9.80
N VAL A 84 8.51 -6.77 -9.53
CA VAL A 84 7.33 -6.74 -10.41
C VAL A 84 6.53 -5.47 -10.19
N SER A 85 6.47 -4.97 -8.95
CA SER A 85 5.72 -3.77 -8.57
C SER A 85 6.49 -2.46 -8.75
N ALA A 86 7.83 -2.52 -8.82
CA ALA A 86 8.65 -1.32 -8.99
C ALA A 86 8.46 -0.72 -10.39
N PRO A 87 8.34 0.61 -10.49
CA PRO A 87 8.32 1.28 -11.79
C PRO A 87 9.60 0.96 -12.58
N LYS A 88 9.48 0.66 -13.85
CA LYS A 88 10.65 0.44 -14.74
C LYS A 88 11.35 1.78 -15.02
N THR A 89 12.08 2.29 -14.04
CA THR A 89 12.75 3.60 -14.09
C THR A 89 13.90 3.65 -15.10
N SER A 90 14.51 2.50 -15.43
CA SER A 90 15.63 2.43 -16.39
C SER A 90 15.23 2.87 -17.80
N LYS A 91 14.04 2.49 -18.29
CA LYS A 91 13.56 2.92 -19.61
C LYS A 91 13.25 4.42 -19.67
N SER A 92 12.74 5.00 -18.58
CA SER A 92 12.42 6.43 -18.56
C SER A 92 13.66 7.30 -18.51
N ARG A 93 14.75 6.85 -17.84
CA ARG A 93 16.02 7.56 -17.79
C ARG A 93 16.75 7.51 -19.13
N ALA A 94 16.79 6.36 -19.79
CA ALA A 94 17.37 6.21 -21.12
C ALA A 94 16.61 7.04 -22.17
N ALA A 95 15.29 7.03 -22.16
CA ALA A 95 14.45 7.83 -23.04
C ALA A 95 14.63 9.34 -22.81
N ARG A 96 14.74 9.77 -21.52
CA ARG A 96 15.03 11.18 -21.19
C ARG A 96 16.42 11.62 -21.66
N LEU A 97 17.44 10.77 -21.52
CA LEU A 97 18.79 11.06 -22.00
C LEU A 97 18.84 11.11 -23.54
N ALA A 98 18.19 10.18 -24.22
CA ALA A 98 18.09 10.19 -25.68
C ALA A 98 17.37 11.48 -26.18
N LYS A 99 16.28 11.88 -25.54
CA LYS A 99 15.54 13.12 -25.88
C LYS A 99 16.36 14.39 -25.57
N LYS A 100 17.20 14.36 -24.54
CA LYS A 100 18.11 15.47 -24.20
C LYS A 100 19.27 15.57 -25.21
N ASN A 101 19.79 14.46 -25.67
CA ASN A 101 20.87 14.43 -26.67
C ASN A 101 20.36 14.79 -28.07
N SER A 102 19.15 14.38 -28.46
CA SER A 102 18.59 14.76 -29.76
C SER A 102 18.32 16.26 -29.87
N ARG A 103 18.03 16.96 -28.77
CA ARG A 103 17.87 18.43 -28.75
C ARG A 103 19.19 19.20 -28.81
N ARG A 104 20.34 18.54 -28.60
CA ARG A 104 21.68 19.16 -28.70
C ARG A 104 22.32 19.02 -30.08
N LEU A 105 21.73 18.19 -30.96
CA LEU A 105 22.27 17.89 -32.28
C LEU A 105 21.87 18.87 -33.38
N PHE A 106 21.02 19.86 -33.08
CA PHE A 106 20.64 20.91 -34.01
C PHE A 106 20.94 22.27 -33.37
N PRO A 107 22.08 22.90 -33.73
CA PRO A 107 22.29 24.31 -33.42
C PRO A 107 21.19 25.15 -34.11
N ALA A 108 20.66 26.10 -33.35
CA ALA A 108 19.68 27.03 -33.86
C ALA A 108 20.22 27.87 -35.03
#